data_5fea25f8dc9a51a0e3e6c59ccac91451
#
_entry.id   5fea25f8dc9a51a0e3e6c59ccac91451
#
_cell.length_a   1.000
_cell.length_b   1.000
_cell.length_c   1.000
_cell.angle_alpha   90.00
_cell.angle_beta   90.00
_cell.angle_gamma   90.00
#
_symmetry.space_group_name_H-M   'P 1'
#
loop_
_entity.id
_entity.type
_entity.pdbx_description
1 polymer ?
#
loop_
_entity_poly.entity_id
_entity_poly.type
_entity_poly.pdbx_seq_one_letter_code
_entity_poly.pdbx_strand_id
1 'polypeptide(L)'
;MKLRLPNSKSLDLSFTKVMGTIALEENDTRSIEDLVLLANSYVKAGAELLEIGAKTGANGINETRVISVLCAVMNSVDVPVALNSNNYEIVSQAIKAGVSIVITTNGLSTEGMIDLVKGSEVAVCLHFDPKEKIEDDSDVVSIISEYYFERIDTLLNAGIERKRLLIDPSVVNASVSNRLRLLGRLES
;
A
#
# COMPACT_ATOMS: atom_id res chain seq x y z
N MET A 1 11.13 9.20 -12.82
CA MET A 1 9.65 9.11 -12.68
C MET A 1 9.26 9.70 -11.33
N LYS A 2 8.16 10.46 -11.23
CA LYS A 2 7.72 11.05 -9.96
C LYS A 2 6.30 10.60 -9.64
N LEU A 3 6.10 10.08 -8.43
CA LEU A 3 4.78 9.81 -7.87
C LEU A 3 4.25 11.11 -7.25
N ARG A 4 3.04 11.51 -7.63
CA ARG A 4 2.37 12.64 -6.99
C ARG A 4 1.82 12.23 -5.62
N LEU A 5 2.09 13.04 -4.61
CA LEU A 5 1.61 12.91 -3.24
C LEU A 5 0.74 14.11 -2.86
N PRO A 6 -0.03 14.04 -1.75
CA PRO A 6 -0.80 15.14 -1.24
C PRO A 6 0.03 16.40 -0.97
N ASN A 7 -0.65 17.57 -0.94
CA ASN A 7 -0.05 18.88 -0.65
C ASN A 7 1.08 19.25 -1.63
N SER A 8 0.92 18.93 -2.92
CA SER A 8 1.88 19.21 -3.98
C SER A 8 3.26 18.57 -3.76
N LYS A 9 3.39 17.61 -2.85
CA LYS A 9 4.60 16.81 -2.67
C LYS A 9 4.75 15.79 -3.79
N SER A 10 5.95 15.25 -3.95
CA SER A 10 6.22 14.15 -4.87
C SER A 10 7.33 13.26 -4.34
N LEU A 11 7.24 11.96 -4.63
CA LEU A 11 8.32 11.00 -4.39
C LEU A 11 9.03 10.75 -5.72
N ASP A 12 10.35 10.99 -5.75
CA ASP A 12 11.17 10.71 -6.92
C ASP A 12 11.55 9.23 -6.95
N LEU A 13 11.05 8.53 -7.96
CA LEU A 13 11.28 7.10 -8.18
C LEU A 13 12.34 6.84 -9.27
N SER A 14 13.17 7.83 -9.60
CA SER A 14 14.30 7.65 -10.52
C SER A 14 15.39 6.74 -9.92
N PHE A 15 15.40 6.61 -8.61
CA PHE A 15 16.23 5.68 -7.85
C PHE A 15 15.37 4.81 -6.95
N THR A 16 15.85 3.59 -6.69
CA THR A 16 15.19 2.66 -5.76
C THR A 16 14.98 3.31 -4.41
N LYS A 17 13.78 3.16 -3.85
CA LYS A 17 13.39 3.64 -2.53
C LYS A 17 13.21 2.47 -1.57
N VAL A 18 13.64 2.64 -0.33
CA VAL A 18 13.47 1.63 0.72
C VAL A 18 12.26 1.99 1.56
N MET A 19 11.31 1.07 1.65
CA MET A 19 10.12 1.19 2.48
C MET A 19 10.26 0.35 3.75
N GLY A 20 10.12 0.98 4.91
CA GLY A 20 10.02 0.28 6.19
C GLY A 20 8.57 -0.11 6.46
N THR A 21 8.31 -1.38 6.82
CA THR A 21 6.95 -1.87 7.08
C THR A 21 6.72 -2.13 8.55
N ILE A 22 5.66 -1.56 9.10
CA ILE A 22 5.15 -1.78 10.45
C ILE A 22 3.82 -2.52 10.34
N ALA A 23 3.88 -3.86 10.40
CA ALA A 23 2.70 -4.69 10.40
C ALA A 23 2.13 -4.78 11.82
N LEU A 24 0.84 -4.46 11.97
CA LEU A 24 0.08 -4.61 13.22
C LEU A 24 -0.58 -5.99 13.23
N GLU A 25 -0.44 -6.69 14.35
CA GLU A 25 -1.06 -8.00 14.56
C GLU A 25 -2.31 -7.86 15.43
N GLU A 26 -3.20 -8.85 15.41
CA GLU A 26 -4.45 -8.84 16.18
C GLU A 26 -4.17 -8.68 17.70
N ASN A 27 -3.16 -9.38 18.19
CA ASN A 27 -2.75 -9.36 19.61
C ASN A 27 -1.44 -8.56 19.82
N ASP A 28 -1.24 -7.51 19.03
CA ASP A 28 -0.03 -6.69 19.14
C ASP A 28 0.00 -5.94 20.46
N THR A 29 0.95 -6.30 21.32
CA THR A 29 1.12 -5.73 22.66
C THR A 29 2.08 -4.53 22.69
N ARG A 30 2.74 -4.20 21.55
CA ARG A 30 3.62 -3.04 21.48
C ARG A 30 2.86 -1.76 21.79
N SER A 31 3.42 -0.86 22.58
CA SER A 31 2.79 0.45 22.78
C SER A 31 2.86 1.31 21.52
N ILE A 32 2.09 2.40 21.45
CA ILE A 32 2.19 3.36 20.35
C ILE A 32 3.59 3.98 20.33
N GLU A 33 4.15 4.25 21.49
CA GLU A 33 5.50 4.77 21.67
C GLU A 33 6.56 3.81 21.10
N ASP A 34 6.44 2.50 21.34
CA ASP A 34 7.36 1.50 20.78
C ASP A 34 7.30 1.47 19.26
N LEU A 35 6.08 1.60 18.69
CA LEU A 35 5.87 1.63 17.23
C LEU A 35 6.42 2.92 16.60
N VAL A 36 6.32 4.05 17.29
CA VAL A 36 6.93 5.32 16.89
C VAL A 36 8.46 5.23 16.95
N LEU A 37 9.03 4.62 18.01
CA LEU A 37 10.47 4.38 18.09
C LEU A 37 10.95 3.46 16.98
N LEU A 38 10.20 2.41 16.65
CA LEU A 38 10.49 1.52 15.54
C LEU A 38 10.47 2.27 14.19
N ALA A 39 9.44 3.09 13.94
CA ALA A 39 9.34 3.93 12.75
C ALA A 39 10.57 4.84 12.58
N ASN A 40 10.95 5.55 13.64
CA ASN A 40 12.12 6.42 13.65
C ASN A 40 13.42 5.63 13.41
N SER A 41 13.51 4.40 13.95
CA SER A 41 14.68 3.55 13.73
C SER A 41 14.81 3.14 12.25
N TYR A 42 13.70 2.86 11.57
CA TYR A 42 13.69 2.55 10.13
C TYR A 42 14.14 3.75 9.30
N VAL A 43 13.61 4.95 9.59
CA VAL A 43 14.03 6.19 8.91
C VAL A 43 15.51 6.45 9.13
N LYS A 44 16.02 6.30 10.38
CA LYS A 44 17.44 6.43 10.70
C LYS A 44 18.31 5.40 9.97
N ALA A 45 17.77 4.21 9.71
CA ALA A 45 18.44 3.15 8.96
C ALA A 45 18.36 3.36 7.43
N GLY A 46 17.69 4.41 6.95
CA GLY A 46 17.62 4.79 5.53
C GLY A 46 16.30 4.49 4.84
N ALA A 47 15.23 4.16 5.58
CA ALA A 47 13.91 4.10 4.98
C ALA A 47 13.46 5.48 4.51
N GLU A 48 13.01 5.58 3.26
CA GLU A 48 12.58 6.83 2.61
C GLU A 48 11.05 6.95 2.54
N LEU A 49 10.34 5.88 2.92
CA LEU A 49 8.90 5.86 3.17
C LEU A 49 8.59 4.75 4.19
N LEU A 50 7.43 4.83 4.83
CA LEU A 50 6.97 3.83 5.79
C LEU A 50 5.60 3.30 5.38
N GLU A 51 5.35 2.04 5.64
CA GLU A 51 4.04 1.41 5.53
C GLU A 51 3.53 1.03 6.91
N ILE A 52 2.26 1.34 7.18
CA ILE A 52 1.52 0.88 8.35
C ILE A 52 0.31 0.11 7.84
N GLY A 53 0.11 -1.09 8.33
CA GLY A 53 -1.02 -1.92 7.92
C GLY A 53 -1.26 -3.08 8.86
N ALA A 54 -2.43 -3.69 8.69
CA ALA A 54 -2.75 -4.95 9.33
C ALA A 54 -1.96 -6.08 8.66
N LYS A 55 -1.44 -7.02 9.45
CA LYS A 55 -0.88 -8.26 8.90
C LYS A 55 -1.97 -8.99 8.13
N THR A 56 -1.65 -9.45 6.91
CA THR A 56 -2.58 -10.21 6.08
C THR A 56 -3.19 -11.38 6.86
N GLY A 57 -4.52 -11.49 6.86
CA GLY A 57 -5.24 -12.53 7.60
C GLY A 57 -5.57 -12.22 9.07
N ALA A 58 -5.18 -11.06 9.59
CA ALA A 58 -5.60 -10.62 10.91
C ALA A 58 -7.06 -10.15 10.88
N ASN A 59 -7.98 -11.03 11.28
CA ASN A 59 -9.38 -10.68 11.52
C ASN A 59 -9.48 -10.05 12.91
N GLY A 60 -9.99 -8.81 13.02
CA GLY A 60 -10.27 -8.19 14.33
C GLY A 60 -9.23 -7.17 14.82
N ILE A 61 -8.35 -6.68 13.95
CA ILE A 61 -7.51 -5.54 14.32
C ILE A 61 -8.38 -4.34 14.66
N ASN A 62 -8.14 -3.78 15.84
CA ASN A 62 -8.83 -2.59 16.30
C ASN A 62 -8.51 -1.41 15.37
N GLU A 63 -9.50 -0.99 14.58
CA GLU A 63 -9.40 0.10 13.61
C GLU A 63 -8.92 1.41 14.25
N THR A 64 -9.40 1.71 15.46
CA THR A 64 -8.96 2.87 16.24
C THR A 64 -7.45 2.81 16.50
N ARG A 65 -6.91 1.61 16.76
CA ARG A 65 -5.48 1.43 16.98
C ARG A 65 -4.67 1.71 15.72
N VAL A 66 -5.12 1.22 14.55
CA VAL A 66 -4.43 1.47 13.27
C VAL A 66 -4.31 2.97 13.02
N ILE A 67 -5.39 3.71 13.17
CA ILE A 67 -5.41 5.17 12.99
C ILE A 67 -4.56 5.88 14.04
N SER A 68 -4.61 5.46 15.30
CA SER A 68 -3.79 6.07 16.36
C SER A 68 -2.30 5.90 16.08
N VAL A 69 -1.87 4.70 15.67
CA VAL A 69 -0.47 4.43 15.29
C VAL A 69 -0.09 5.23 14.05
N LEU A 70 -0.94 5.25 13.01
CA LEU A 70 -0.69 6.00 11.78
C LEU A 70 -0.46 7.49 12.09
N CYS A 71 -1.34 8.11 12.85
CA CYS A 71 -1.22 9.52 13.23
C CYS A 71 0.04 9.80 14.05
N ALA A 72 0.33 8.95 15.04
CA ALA A 72 1.51 9.10 15.89
C ALA A 72 2.82 9.00 15.07
N VAL A 73 2.90 8.03 14.16
CA VAL A 73 4.05 7.87 13.27
C VAL A 73 4.17 9.06 12.33
N MET A 74 3.09 9.47 11.64
CA MET A 74 3.12 10.63 10.73
C MET A 74 3.58 11.92 11.41
N ASN A 75 3.28 12.08 12.69
CA ASN A 75 3.74 13.24 13.47
C ASN A 75 5.20 13.14 13.91
N SER A 76 5.83 11.98 13.82
CA SER A 76 7.19 11.73 14.31
C SER A 76 8.25 11.64 13.21
N VAL A 77 7.85 11.52 11.93
CA VAL A 77 8.76 11.33 10.80
C VAL A 77 8.46 12.33 9.68
N ASP A 78 9.49 12.66 8.89
CA ASP A 78 9.35 13.55 7.73
C ASP A 78 9.17 12.79 6.39
N VAL A 79 9.29 11.46 6.40
CA VAL A 79 9.11 10.64 5.21
C VAL A 79 7.64 10.36 4.93
N PRO A 80 7.23 10.11 3.66
CA PRO A 80 5.87 9.73 3.35
C PRO A 80 5.45 8.46 4.10
N VAL A 81 4.22 8.45 4.60
CA VAL A 81 3.64 7.27 5.25
C VAL A 81 2.52 6.72 4.39
N ALA A 82 2.52 5.41 4.19
CA ALA A 82 1.49 4.65 3.50
C ALA A 82 0.62 3.89 4.50
N LEU A 83 -0.67 3.79 4.22
CA LEU A 83 -1.61 2.91 4.91
C LEU A 83 -1.95 1.73 4.01
N ASN A 84 -1.80 0.51 4.51
CA ASN A 84 -2.26 -0.71 3.84
C ASN A 84 -3.60 -1.15 4.45
N SER A 85 -4.70 -0.89 3.73
CA SER A 85 -6.06 -1.26 4.16
C SER A 85 -7.05 -1.25 3.00
N ASN A 86 -8.01 -2.18 3.04
CA ASN A 86 -9.20 -2.21 2.17
C ASN A 86 -10.48 -1.73 2.89
N ASN A 87 -10.38 -1.35 4.17
CA ASN A 87 -11.51 -0.88 4.95
C ASN A 87 -11.79 0.60 4.65
N TYR A 88 -13.03 0.91 4.21
CA TYR A 88 -13.44 2.26 3.84
C TYR A 88 -13.28 3.27 4.97
N GLU A 89 -13.70 2.93 6.19
CA GLU A 89 -13.67 3.83 7.34
C GLU A 89 -12.24 4.16 7.76
N ILE A 90 -11.36 3.16 7.78
CA ILE A 90 -9.93 3.35 8.09
C ILE A 90 -9.28 4.24 7.03
N VAL A 91 -9.50 3.95 5.74
CA VAL A 91 -8.93 4.75 4.65
C VAL A 91 -9.46 6.18 4.66
N SER A 92 -10.76 6.37 4.93
CA SER A 92 -11.36 7.70 5.05
C SER A 92 -10.73 8.53 6.18
N GLN A 93 -10.53 7.93 7.34
CA GLN A 93 -9.88 8.61 8.48
C GLN A 93 -8.40 8.90 8.17
N ALA A 94 -7.68 7.98 7.55
CA ALA A 94 -6.28 8.16 7.18
C ALA A 94 -6.08 9.28 6.14
N ILE A 95 -6.96 9.39 5.14
CA ILE A 95 -6.94 10.48 4.17
C ILE A 95 -7.17 11.83 4.88
N LYS A 96 -8.14 11.92 5.79
CA LYS A 96 -8.38 13.13 6.59
C LYS A 96 -7.17 13.49 7.47
N ALA A 97 -6.45 12.48 7.97
CA ALA A 97 -5.22 12.67 8.75
C ALA A 97 -4.00 13.06 7.90
N GLY A 98 -4.07 12.96 6.56
CA GLY A 98 -3.01 13.37 5.65
C GLY A 98 -2.05 12.25 5.22
N VAL A 99 -2.50 10.99 5.23
CA VAL A 99 -1.70 9.87 4.70
C VAL A 99 -1.25 10.14 3.26
N SER A 100 -0.04 9.72 2.92
CA SER A 100 0.53 10.01 1.60
C SER A 100 0.12 9.00 0.54
N ILE A 101 0.00 7.72 0.90
CA ILE A 101 -0.25 6.60 0.00
C ILE A 101 -1.25 5.65 0.65
N VAL A 102 -2.20 5.15 -0.13
CA VAL A 102 -3.05 4.01 0.25
C VAL A 102 -2.62 2.80 -0.54
N ILE A 103 -2.25 1.72 0.14
CA ILE A 103 -1.96 0.40 -0.44
C ILE A 103 -3.24 -0.43 -0.32
N THR A 104 -3.69 -1.01 -1.42
CA THR A 104 -4.91 -1.80 -1.49
C THR A 104 -4.65 -3.15 -2.13
N THR A 105 -5.16 -4.23 -1.53
CA THR A 105 -5.02 -5.59 -2.05
C THR A 105 -6.23 -6.04 -2.89
N ASN A 106 -7.29 -5.24 -2.91
CA ASN A 106 -8.50 -5.49 -3.71
C ASN A 106 -8.72 -4.48 -4.83
N GLY A 107 -7.72 -3.63 -5.12
CA GLY A 107 -7.78 -2.65 -6.20
C GLY A 107 -8.84 -1.55 -5.99
N LEU A 108 -9.16 -1.16 -4.77
CA LEU A 108 -10.22 -0.21 -4.40
C LEU A 108 -11.65 -0.70 -4.77
N SER A 109 -11.89 -2.01 -4.76
CA SER A 109 -13.21 -2.56 -5.11
C SER A 109 -14.26 -2.42 -3.98
N THR A 110 -13.86 -1.99 -2.79
CA THR A 110 -14.80 -1.67 -1.70
C THR A 110 -15.71 -0.53 -2.15
N GLU A 111 -17.01 -0.66 -1.88
CA GLU A 111 -18.01 0.34 -2.26
C GLU A 111 -17.62 1.74 -1.76
N GLY A 112 -17.76 2.76 -2.63
CA GLY A 112 -17.40 4.14 -2.34
C GLY A 112 -15.89 4.45 -2.30
N MET A 113 -15.01 3.44 -2.31
CA MET A 113 -13.56 3.64 -2.15
C MET A 113 -12.94 4.44 -3.30
N ILE A 114 -13.38 4.20 -4.54
CA ILE A 114 -12.89 4.94 -5.72
C ILE A 114 -13.24 6.42 -5.59
N ASP A 115 -14.48 6.75 -5.20
CA ASP A 115 -14.93 8.14 -5.05
C ASP A 115 -14.20 8.84 -3.92
N LEU A 116 -13.96 8.15 -2.81
CA LEU A 116 -13.19 8.64 -1.68
C LEU A 116 -11.76 9.02 -2.12
N VAL A 117 -11.06 8.11 -2.81
CA VAL A 117 -9.70 8.32 -3.29
C VAL A 117 -9.64 9.39 -4.38
N LYS A 118 -10.61 9.39 -5.32
CA LYS A 118 -10.76 10.42 -6.36
C LYS A 118 -10.93 11.81 -5.76
N GLY A 119 -11.74 11.95 -4.70
CA GLY A 119 -11.97 13.20 -3.99
C GLY A 119 -10.79 13.70 -3.16
N SER A 120 -9.70 12.95 -3.12
CA SER A 120 -8.47 13.26 -2.37
C SER A 120 -7.29 13.44 -3.31
N GLU A 121 -6.11 13.77 -2.74
CA GLU A 121 -4.82 13.80 -3.47
C GLU A 121 -3.93 12.59 -3.16
N VAL A 122 -4.42 11.61 -2.36
CA VAL A 122 -3.62 10.47 -1.92
C VAL A 122 -3.15 9.63 -3.11
N ALA A 123 -1.92 9.15 -3.08
CA ALA A 123 -1.44 8.17 -4.07
C ALA A 123 -1.98 6.77 -3.74
N VAL A 124 -2.06 5.90 -4.74
CA VAL A 124 -2.55 4.53 -4.60
C VAL A 124 -1.48 3.56 -5.06
N CYS A 125 -1.19 2.57 -4.24
CA CYS A 125 -0.41 1.40 -4.62
C CYS A 125 -1.35 0.20 -4.74
N LEU A 126 -1.46 -0.34 -5.94
CA LEU A 126 -2.24 -1.54 -6.22
C LEU A 126 -1.37 -2.76 -5.94
N HIS A 127 -1.80 -3.60 -5.02
CA HIS A 127 -1.24 -4.91 -4.74
C HIS A 127 -2.25 -5.98 -5.16
N PHE A 128 -1.83 -6.99 -5.87
CA PHE A 128 -2.70 -8.09 -6.27
C PHE A 128 -2.63 -9.23 -5.25
N ASP A 129 -3.72 -9.46 -4.54
CA ASP A 129 -3.88 -10.59 -3.63
C ASP A 129 -4.99 -11.51 -4.17
N PRO A 130 -4.65 -12.55 -4.97
CA PRO A 130 -5.62 -13.49 -5.50
C PRO A 130 -6.26 -14.29 -4.37
N LYS A 131 -7.59 -14.47 -4.43
CA LYS A 131 -8.33 -15.26 -3.45
C LYS A 131 -7.91 -16.74 -3.46
N GLU A 132 -7.54 -17.24 -4.64
CA GLU A 132 -7.10 -18.61 -4.85
C GLU A 132 -5.60 -18.65 -5.14
N LYS A 133 -4.97 -19.75 -4.77
CA LYS A 133 -3.55 -19.96 -5.07
C LYS A 133 -3.34 -20.02 -6.59
N ILE A 134 -2.33 -19.29 -7.07
CA ILE A 134 -1.91 -19.41 -8.47
C ILE A 134 -1.07 -20.69 -8.61
N GLU A 135 -1.53 -21.61 -9.45
CA GLU A 135 -0.86 -22.88 -9.70
C GLU A 135 0.50 -22.69 -10.39
N ASP A 136 1.41 -23.66 -10.21
CA ASP A 136 2.81 -23.56 -10.64
C ASP A 136 2.99 -23.55 -12.15
N ASP A 137 2.06 -24.15 -12.89
CA ASP A 137 2.05 -24.22 -14.36
C ASP A 137 1.33 -23.03 -15.02
N SER A 138 0.70 -22.16 -14.23
CA SER A 138 0.01 -20.98 -14.72
C SER A 138 1.00 -19.91 -15.23
N ASP A 139 0.59 -19.16 -16.24
CA ASP A 139 1.31 -17.97 -16.68
C ASP A 139 1.00 -16.80 -15.71
N VAL A 140 1.73 -16.79 -14.61
CA VAL A 140 1.57 -15.78 -13.55
C VAL A 140 1.78 -14.35 -14.06
N VAL A 141 2.64 -14.16 -15.07
CA VAL A 141 2.91 -12.82 -15.62
C VAL A 141 1.68 -12.30 -16.37
N SER A 142 1.06 -13.14 -17.22
CA SER A 142 -0.16 -12.77 -17.94
C SER A 142 -1.32 -12.51 -16.98
N ILE A 143 -1.54 -13.37 -15.97
CA ILE A 143 -2.61 -13.21 -14.97
C ILE A 143 -2.50 -11.85 -14.25
N ILE A 144 -1.30 -11.51 -13.81
CA ILE A 144 -1.07 -10.27 -13.07
C ILE A 144 -1.15 -9.06 -13.98
N SER A 145 -0.60 -9.15 -15.19
CA SER A 145 -0.66 -8.06 -16.17
C SER A 145 -2.10 -7.73 -16.54
N GLU A 146 -2.93 -8.76 -16.82
CA GLU A 146 -4.35 -8.58 -17.13
C GLU A 146 -5.09 -7.87 -15.99
N TYR A 147 -4.91 -8.36 -14.74
CA TYR A 147 -5.49 -7.71 -13.56
C TYR A 147 -5.12 -6.22 -13.46
N TYR A 148 -3.81 -5.88 -13.60
CA TYR A 148 -3.38 -4.49 -13.48
C TYR A 148 -3.86 -3.63 -14.64
N PHE A 149 -3.89 -4.14 -15.88
CA PHE A 149 -4.41 -3.40 -17.03
C PHE A 149 -5.88 -3.04 -16.82
N GLU A 150 -6.73 -4.01 -16.49
CA GLU A 150 -8.14 -3.77 -16.23
C GLU A 150 -8.36 -2.80 -15.07
N ARG A 151 -7.59 -2.98 -13.99
CA ARG A 151 -7.78 -2.19 -12.79
C ARG A 151 -7.31 -0.76 -12.97
N ILE A 152 -6.14 -0.54 -13.60
CA ILE A 152 -5.63 0.78 -13.91
C ILE A 152 -6.60 1.51 -14.85
N ASP A 153 -7.08 0.84 -15.91
CA ASP A 153 -8.06 1.43 -16.84
C ASP A 153 -9.33 1.88 -16.10
N THR A 154 -9.87 1.03 -15.23
CA THR A 154 -11.03 1.37 -14.39
C THR A 154 -10.78 2.64 -13.54
N LEU A 155 -9.61 2.76 -12.91
CA LEU A 155 -9.28 3.89 -12.05
C LEU A 155 -9.03 5.18 -12.85
N LEU A 156 -8.40 5.07 -14.03
CA LEU A 156 -8.19 6.21 -14.93
C LEU A 156 -9.53 6.73 -15.47
N ASN A 157 -10.43 5.82 -15.90
CA ASN A 157 -11.77 6.17 -16.36
C ASN A 157 -12.63 6.80 -15.24
N ALA A 158 -12.42 6.40 -13.99
CA ALA A 158 -13.03 7.05 -12.84
C ALA A 158 -12.46 8.45 -12.55
N GLY A 159 -11.33 8.83 -13.15
CA GLY A 159 -10.69 10.14 -13.01
C GLY A 159 -9.54 10.21 -12.00
N ILE A 160 -9.00 9.07 -11.55
CA ILE A 160 -7.77 9.04 -10.75
C ILE A 160 -6.57 9.22 -11.70
N GLU A 161 -5.71 10.18 -11.42
CA GLU A 161 -4.58 10.51 -12.29
C GLU A 161 -3.51 9.41 -12.28
N ARG A 162 -3.00 9.04 -13.48
CA ARG A 162 -1.93 8.02 -13.63
C ARG A 162 -0.70 8.29 -12.73
N LYS A 163 -0.32 9.55 -12.56
CA LYS A 163 0.84 9.94 -11.71
C LYS A 163 0.63 9.73 -10.20
N ARG A 164 -0.57 9.31 -9.79
CA ARG A 164 -0.91 8.90 -8.41
C ARG A 164 -0.92 7.39 -8.24
N LEU A 165 -0.74 6.60 -9.31
CA LEU A 165 -0.83 5.14 -9.28
C LEU A 165 0.56 4.50 -9.25
N LEU A 166 0.70 3.51 -8.38
CA LEU A 166 1.80 2.55 -8.31
C LEU A 166 1.23 1.14 -8.41
N ILE A 167 2.04 0.19 -8.84
CA ILE A 167 1.75 -1.24 -8.73
C ILE A 167 2.81 -1.92 -7.87
N ASP A 168 2.38 -2.88 -7.07
CA ASP A 168 3.24 -3.83 -6.37
C ASP A 168 3.00 -5.21 -6.99
N PRO A 169 3.91 -5.70 -7.84
CA PRO A 169 3.74 -6.96 -8.56
C PRO A 169 3.97 -8.19 -7.66
N SER A 170 4.24 -8.03 -6.38
CA SER A 170 4.36 -9.15 -5.46
C SER A 170 3.03 -9.90 -5.32
N VAL A 171 3.10 -11.21 -5.16
CA VAL A 171 1.91 -12.06 -4.99
C VAL A 171 2.12 -12.99 -3.82
N VAL A 172 1.26 -12.88 -2.81
CA VAL A 172 1.34 -13.68 -1.59
C VAL A 172 0.99 -15.14 -1.86
N ASN A 173 -0.10 -15.38 -2.61
CA ASN A 173 -0.63 -16.71 -2.90
C ASN A 173 -0.06 -17.35 -4.17
N ALA A 174 1.24 -17.15 -4.42
CA ALA A 174 1.97 -17.78 -5.52
C ALA A 174 3.16 -18.59 -4.99
N SER A 175 3.56 -19.63 -5.73
CA SER A 175 4.74 -20.42 -5.41
C SER A 175 6.03 -19.59 -5.52
N VAL A 176 7.10 -20.09 -4.94
CA VAL A 176 8.44 -19.48 -5.07
C VAL A 176 8.84 -19.38 -6.54
N SER A 177 8.55 -20.40 -7.35
CA SER A 177 8.84 -20.41 -8.79
C SER A 177 8.13 -19.26 -9.51
N ASN A 178 6.83 -19.07 -9.24
CA ASN A 178 6.04 -17.99 -9.84
C ASN A 178 6.52 -16.60 -9.40
N ARG A 179 6.88 -16.42 -8.12
CA ARG A 179 7.46 -15.17 -7.64
C ARG A 179 8.80 -14.85 -8.32
N LEU A 180 9.66 -15.84 -8.53
CA LEU A 180 10.93 -15.65 -9.26
C LEU A 180 10.69 -15.30 -10.74
N ARG A 181 9.68 -15.90 -11.39
CA ARG A 181 9.30 -15.54 -12.76
C ARG A 181 8.86 -14.08 -12.86
N LEU A 182 8.05 -13.61 -11.90
CA LEU A 182 7.65 -12.20 -11.83
C LEU A 182 8.83 -11.26 -11.67
N LEU A 183 9.73 -11.55 -10.71
CA LEU A 183 10.93 -10.74 -10.51
C LEU A 183 11.80 -10.65 -11.77
N GLY A 184 11.92 -11.76 -12.53
CA GLY A 184 12.65 -11.80 -13.80
C GLY A 184 11.96 -11.07 -14.97
N ARG A 185 10.75 -10.52 -14.78
CA ARG A 185 9.97 -9.85 -15.81
C ARG A 185 9.53 -8.42 -15.43
N LEU A 186 10.12 -7.84 -14.37
CA LEU A 186 9.77 -6.49 -13.93
C LEU A 186 10.09 -5.39 -14.94
N GLU A 187 10.97 -5.65 -15.92
CA GLU A 187 11.35 -4.69 -16.95
C GLU A 187 10.51 -4.81 -18.23
N SER A 188 9.62 -5.81 -18.32
CA SER A 188 8.78 -6.07 -19.49
C SER A 188 7.36 -5.55 -19.30
#